data_dfbd91b13b76c9987cc5e39aa504ad31
#
_entry.id   dfbd91b13b76c9987cc5e39aa504ad31
#
_cell.length_a   1.000
_cell.length_b   1.000
_cell.length_c   1.000
_cell.angle_alpha   90.00
_cell.angle_beta   90.00
_cell.angle_gamma   90.00
#
_symmetry.space_group_name_H-M   'P 1'
#
loop_
_entity.id
_entity.type
_entity.pdbx_description
1 polymer ?
#
loop_
_entity_poly.entity_id
_entity_poly.type
_entity_poly.pdbx_seq_one_letter_code
_entity_poly.pdbx_strand_id
1 'polypeptide(L)'
;MVNKHIISLAGDLASGKGTVSLLLKEDLGYTIYRNGDYVRALAKEKNMSITEFNIYLESHPQIDIQIEKSAAEYAKNNDNLIIDARLGWYAVPHSFKVYLKVDIDVSAKRAFNDPKRKATESFNTIEEQKQDIIKRYNLE
;
A
#
# COMPACT_ATOMS: atom_id res chain seq x y z
N MET A 1 12.60 0.96 -27.74
CA MET A 1 11.98 1.18 -26.42
C MET A 1 10.99 0.05 -26.16
N VAL A 2 11.20 -0.71 -25.10
CA VAL A 2 10.30 -1.82 -24.74
C VAL A 2 9.13 -1.23 -23.95
N ASN A 3 7.91 -1.40 -24.45
CA ASN A 3 6.71 -1.01 -23.71
C ASN A 3 6.45 -2.05 -22.64
N LYS A 4 6.61 -1.65 -21.39
CA LYS A 4 6.31 -2.51 -20.26
C LYS A 4 4.83 -2.41 -19.88
N HIS A 5 4.27 -3.52 -19.45
CA HIS A 5 2.87 -3.63 -19.00
C HIS A 5 2.84 -3.56 -17.48
N ILE A 6 2.69 -2.35 -16.95
CA ILE A 6 2.71 -2.10 -15.51
C ILE A 6 1.48 -1.28 -15.15
N ILE A 7 0.76 -1.75 -14.14
CA ILE A 7 -0.39 -1.05 -13.55
C ILE A 7 0.03 -0.57 -12.18
N SER A 8 -0.07 0.73 -11.90
CA SER A 8 0.10 1.25 -10.56
C SER A 8 -1.28 1.44 -9.93
N LEU A 9 -1.50 0.81 -8.80
CA LEU A 9 -2.78 0.79 -8.10
C LEU A 9 -2.63 1.47 -6.75
N ALA A 10 -3.34 2.57 -6.58
CA ALA A 10 -3.45 3.29 -5.31
C ALA A 10 -4.92 3.43 -4.95
N GLY A 11 -5.20 3.83 -3.74
CA GLY A 11 -6.59 4.01 -3.34
C GLY A 11 -6.74 4.43 -1.90
N ASP A 12 -7.95 4.88 -1.59
CA ASP A 12 -8.34 5.23 -0.23
C ASP A 12 -8.29 3.99 0.67
N LEU A 13 -8.13 4.21 1.97
CA LEU A 13 -8.15 3.12 2.93
C LEU A 13 -9.46 2.32 2.81
N ALA A 14 -9.35 1.00 2.83
CA ALA A 14 -10.49 0.08 2.68
C ALA A 14 -11.31 0.30 1.40
N SER A 15 -10.66 0.74 0.32
CA SER A 15 -11.29 0.93 -1.00
C SER A 15 -11.49 -0.35 -1.79
N GLY A 16 -10.96 -1.48 -1.30
CA GLY A 16 -10.98 -2.75 -2.02
C GLY A 16 -9.74 -2.98 -2.88
N LYS A 17 -8.68 -2.23 -2.65
CA LYS A 17 -7.43 -2.31 -3.42
C LYS A 17 -6.85 -3.72 -3.43
N GLY A 18 -6.82 -4.40 -2.28
CA GLY A 18 -6.34 -5.78 -2.19
C GLY A 18 -7.14 -6.76 -3.03
N THR A 19 -8.47 -6.63 -3.01
CA THR A 19 -9.37 -7.46 -3.81
C THR A 19 -9.18 -7.20 -5.30
N VAL A 20 -9.10 -5.94 -5.71
CA VAL A 20 -8.90 -5.57 -7.11
C VAL A 20 -7.56 -6.08 -7.62
N SER A 21 -6.50 -5.96 -6.84
CA SER A 21 -5.18 -6.44 -7.25
C SER A 21 -5.16 -7.96 -7.46
N LEU A 22 -5.85 -8.73 -6.63
CA LEU A 22 -5.97 -10.18 -6.80
C LEU A 22 -6.76 -10.55 -8.06
N LEU A 23 -7.86 -9.84 -8.33
CA LEU A 23 -8.64 -10.06 -9.55
C LEU A 23 -7.83 -9.75 -10.81
N LEU A 24 -7.08 -8.65 -10.79
CA LEU A 24 -6.20 -8.31 -11.90
C LEU A 24 -5.09 -9.34 -12.11
N LYS A 25 -4.54 -9.86 -11.03
CA LYS A 25 -3.54 -10.92 -11.08
C LYS A 25 -4.11 -12.16 -11.77
N GLU A 26 -5.31 -12.58 -11.39
CA GLU A 26 -5.97 -13.74 -11.98
C GLU A 26 -6.29 -13.53 -13.46
N ASP A 27 -6.85 -12.38 -13.81
CA ASP A 27 -7.28 -12.08 -15.17
C ASP A 27 -6.12 -11.86 -16.13
N LEU A 28 -5.06 -11.19 -15.68
CA LEU A 28 -3.93 -10.79 -16.54
C LEU A 28 -2.71 -11.69 -16.39
N GLY A 29 -2.63 -12.49 -15.35
CA GLY A 29 -1.44 -13.27 -15.04
C GLY A 29 -0.26 -12.43 -14.59
N TYR A 30 -0.52 -11.23 -14.06
CA TYR A 30 0.53 -10.32 -13.61
C TYR A 30 1.00 -10.66 -12.20
N THR A 31 2.21 -10.25 -11.89
CA THR A 31 2.78 -10.35 -10.54
C THR A 31 2.45 -9.09 -9.74
N ILE A 32 2.10 -9.25 -8.46
CA ILE A 32 1.83 -8.12 -7.58
C ILE A 32 3.09 -7.78 -6.78
N TYR A 33 3.48 -6.51 -6.81
CA TYR A 33 4.49 -5.94 -5.93
C TYR A 33 3.82 -5.00 -4.93
N ARG A 34 4.04 -5.25 -3.65
CA ARG A 34 3.49 -4.44 -2.55
C ARG A 34 4.60 -3.82 -1.71
N ASN A 35 4.56 -2.51 -1.52
CA ASN A 35 5.51 -1.83 -0.62
C ASN A 35 5.37 -2.33 0.82
N GLY A 36 4.17 -2.64 1.27
CA GLY A 36 3.95 -3.17 2.61
C GLY A 36 4.71 -4.46 2.87
N ASP A 37 4.81 -5.33 1.87
CA ASP A 37 5.58 -6.58 1.98
C ASP A 37 7.08 -6.29 2.12
N TYR A 38 7.59 -5.31 1.38
CA TYR A 38 8.97 -4.87 1.46
C TYR A 38 9.29 -4.28 2.84
N VAL A 39 8.41 -3.43 3.35
CA VAL A 39 8.55 -2.85 4.70
C VAL A 39 8.56 -3.92 5.78
N ARG A 40 7.66 -4.89 5.68
CA ARG A 40 7.61 -6.01 6.64
C ARG A 40 8.88 -6.85 6.60
N ALA A 41 9.43 -7.08 5.40
CA ALA A 41 10.69 -7.80 5.25
C ALA A 41 11.85 -7.06 5.91
N LEU A 42 11.94 -5.74 5.71
CA LEU A 42 12.97 -4.92 6.36
C LEU A 42 12.84 -4.91 7.89
N ALA A 43 11.62 -4.79 8.40
CA ALA A 43 11.37 -4.83 9.84
C ALA A 43 11.82 -6.16 10.44
N LYS A 44 11.46 -7.26 9.78
CA LYS A 44 11.85 -8.61 10.21
C LYS A 44 13.37 -8.79 10.21
N GLU A 45 14.04 -8.29 9.19
CA GLU A 45 15.50 -8.33 9.08
C GLU A 45 16.18 -7.64 10.26
N LYS A 46 15.57 -6.58 10.78
CA LYS A 46 16.06 -5.83 11.93
C LYS A 46 15.50 -6.32 13.27
N ASN A 47 14.73 -7.41 13.29
CA ASN A 47 14.07 -7.95 14.48
C ASN A 47 13.15 -6.93 15.15
N MET A 48 12.45 -6.13 14.35
CA MET A 48 11.53 -5.10 14.81
C MET A 48 10.10 -5.45 14.45
N SER A 49 9.15 -5.07 15.33
CA SER A 49 7.73 -5.04 14.95
C SER A 49 7.51 -3.91 13.92
N ILE A 50 6.36 -3.92 13.25
CA ILE A 50 6.00 -2.84 12.31
C ILE A 50 5.95 -1.49 13.03
N THR A 51 5.39 -1.44 14.24
CA THR A 51 5.34 -0.23 15.05
C THR A 51 6.73 0.30 15.37
N GLU A 52 7.62 -0.58 15.86
CA GLU A 52 9.01 -0.22 16.14
C GLU A 52 9.73 0.25 14.89
N PHE A 53 9.50 -0.39 13.77
CA PHE A 53 10.13 -0.03 12.50
C PHE A 53 9.65 1.32 12.00
N ASN A 54 8.37 1.65 12.14
CA ASN A 54 7.83 2.96 11.78
C ASN A 54 8.48 4.08 12.60
N ILE A 55 8.67 3.85 13.90
CA ILE A 55 9.39 4.80 14.76
C ILE A 55 10.85 4.94 14.30
N TYR A 56 11.50 3.82 14.00
CA TYR A 56 12.86 3.79 13.48
C TYR A 56 13.01 4.62 12.21
N LEU A 57 12.03 4.56 11.30
CA LEU A 57 12.04 5.31 10.05
C LEU A 57 12.03 6.84 10.26
N GLU A 58 11.42 7.31 11.33
CA GLU A 58 11.37 8.74 11.63
C GLU A 58 12.77 9.35 11.79
N SER A 59 13.71 8.56 12.30
CA SER A 59 15.10 8.98 12.48
C SER A 59 16.06 8.47 11.40
N HIS A 60 15.53 7.78 10.38
CA HIS A 60 16.35 7.20 9.30
C HIS A 60 15.73 7.50 7.92
N PRO A 61 15.72 8.77 7.51
CA PRO A 61 15.07 9.16 6.25
C PRO A 61 15.68 8.50 5.00
N GLN A 62 16.94 8.10 5.03
CA GLN A 62 17.57 7.39 3.93
C GLN A 62 16.93 6.02 3.66
N ILE A 63 16.44 5.35 4.70
CA ILE A 63 15.77 4.07 4.56
C ILE A 63 14.36 4.27 4.00
N ASP A 64 13.69 5.32 4.43
CA ASP A 64 12.38 5.69 3.89
C ASP A 64 12.48 5.96 2.38
N ILE A 65 13.50 6.69 1.95
CA ILE A 65 13.78 6.91 0.53
C ILE A 65 14.03 5.59 -0.20
N GLN A 66 14.75 4.67 0.40
CA GLN A 66 14.99 3.34 -0.16
C GLN A 66 13.68 2.59 -0.38
N ILE A 67 12.76 2.65 0.57
CA ILE A 67 11.44 2.03 0.46
C ILE A 67 10.67 2.64 -0.71
N GLU A 68 10.65 3.96 -0.84
CA GLU A 68 9.99 4.63 -1.95
C GLU A 68 10.56 4.24 -3.31
N LYS A 69 11.87 4.04 -3.39
CA LYS A 69 12.55 3.66 -4.64
C LYS A 69 12.42 2.19 -4.98
N SER A 70 12.02 1.35 -4.05
CA SER A 70 11.99 -0.11 -4.25
C SER A 70 11.08 -0.53 -5.41
N ALA A 71 9.92 0.10 -5.55
CA ALA A 71 8.99 -0.17 -6.65
C ALA A 71 9.60 0.17 -8.01
N ALA A 72 10.28 1.31 -8.10
CA ALA A 72 10.94 1.73 -9.33
C ALA A 72 12.06 0.76 -9.74
N GLU A 73 12.86 0.33 -8.78
CA GLU A 73 13.92 -0.66 -9.00
C GLU A 73 13.37 -2.00 -9.47
N TYR A 74 12.31 -2.47 -8.84
CA TYR A 74 11.67 -3.71 -9.22
C TYR A 74 11.08 -3.63 -10.64
N ALA A 75 10.48 -2.50 -10.98
CA ALA A 75 9.88 -2.28 -12.30
C ALA A 75 10.92 -2.20 -13.42
N LYS A 76 12.16 -1.81 -13.14
CA LYS A 76 13.22 -1.80 -14.16
C LYS A 76 13.54 -3.19 -14.69
N ASN A 77 13.47 -4.20 -13.83
CA ASN A 77 13.91 -5.56 -14.13
C ASN A 77 12.75 -6.53 -14.37
N ASN A 78 11.52 -6.07 -14.30
CA ASN A 78 10.35 -6.92 -14.41
C ASN A 78 9.28 -6.26 -15.30
N ASP A 79 8.42 -7.09 -15.86
CA ASP A 79 7.29 -6.65 -16.67
C ASP A 79 6.03 -7.38 -16.18
N ASN A 80 4.87 -7.02 -16.70
CA ASN A 80 3.58 -7.61 -16.33
C ASN A 80 3.36 -7.52 -14.81
N LEU A 81 3.39 -6.28 -14.30
CA LEU A 81 3.35 -6.00 -12.87
C LEU A 81 2.11 -5.21 -12.48
N ILE A 82 1.63 -5.48 -11.27
CA ILE A 82 0.71 -4.64 -10.54
C ILE A 82 1.49 -4.07 -9.36
N ILE A 83 1.70 -2.76 -9.35
CA ILE A 83 2.40 -2.07 -8.27
C ILE A 83 1.33 -1.56 -7.29
N ASP A 84 1.17 -2.27 -6.18
CA ASP A 84 0.25 -1.91 -5.11
C ASP A 84 1.02 -1.06 -4.09
N ALA A 85 1.04 0.24 -4.32
CA ALA A 85 1.76 1.19 -3.49
C ALA A 85 1.12 2.56 -3.59
N ARG A 86 1.11 3.30 -2.48
CA ARG A 86 0.53 4.63 -2.42
C ARG A 86 1.14 5.60 -3.46
N LEU A 87 2.44 5.54 -3.66
CA LEU A 87 3.17 6.40 -4.58
C LEU A 87 3.72 5.63 -5.80
N GLY A 88 3.15 4.48 -6.11
CA GLY A 88 3.60 3.68 -7.25
C GLY A 88 3.47 4.43 -8.58
N TRP A 89 2.42 5.22 -8.72
CA TRP A 89 2.19 6.06 -9.91
C TRP A 89 3.31 7.07 -10.13
N TYR A 90 3.92 7.54 -9.06
CA TYR A 90 5.04 8.49 -9.11
C TYR A 90 6.37 7.75 -9.35
N ALA A 91 6.58 6.64 -8.66
CA ALA A 91 7.79 5.84 -8.78
C ALA A 91 7.93 5.21 -10.16
N VAL A 92 6.81 4.87 -10.80
CA VAL A 92 6.78 4.26 -12.14
C VAL A 92 5.90 5.11 -13.07
N PRO A 93 6.43 6.24 -13.57
CA PRO A 93 5.62 7.22 -14.32
C PRO A 93 4.97 6.68 -15.59
N HIS A 94 5.56 5.66 -16.20
CA HIS A 94 5.05 5.06 -17.43
C HIS A 94 3.99 3.99 -17.18
N SER A 95 3.62 3.75 -15.92
CA SER A 95 2.58 2.78 -15.57
C SER A 95 1.18 3.30 -15.93
N PHE A 96 0.26 2.35 -16.15
CA PHE A 96 -1.17 2.67 -16.23
C PHE A 96 -1.68 2.91 -14.80
N LYS A 97 -2.15 4.12 -14.53
CA LYS A 97 -2.45 4.57 -13.16
C LYS A 97 -3.93 4.40 -12.85
N VAL A 98 -4.20 3.68 -11.77
CA VAL A 98 -5.56 3.43 -11.27
C VAL A 98 -5.64 3.90 -9.83
N TYR A 99 -6.63 4.71 -9.52
CA TYR A 99 -6.90 5.16 -8.15
C TYR A 99 -8.32 4.76 -7.75
N LEU A 100 -8.44 4.02 -6.65
CA LEU A 100 -9.73 3.59 -6.13
C LEU A 100 -10.21 4.56 -5.05
N LYS A 101 -11.33 5.20 -5.31
CA LYS A 101 -11.98 6.09 -4.35
C LYS A 101 -13.12 5.37 -3.65
N VAL A 102 -13.32 5.72 -2.38
CA VAL A 102 -14.45 5.22 -1.60
C VAL A 102 -14.92 6.33 -0.67
N ASP A 103 -16.24 6.40 -0.44
CA ASP A 103 -16.81 7.31 0.55
C ASP A 103 -16.23 7.01 1.93
N ILE A 104 -15.94 8.06 2.71
CA ILE A 104 -15.28 7.94 4.01
C ILE A 104 -16.10 7.08 4.99
N ASP A 105 -17.42 7.17 4.95
CA ASP A 105 -18.27 6.37 5.85
C ASP A 105 -18.25 4.89 5.46
N VAL A 106 -18.22 4.59 4.17
CA VAL A 106 -18.07 3.22 3.68
C VAL A 106 -16.69 2.67 4.04
N SER A 107 -15.66 3.47 3.87
CA SER A 107 -14.29 3.11 4.23
C SER A 107 -14.18 2.77 5.72
N ALA A 108 -14.73 3.64 6.58
CA ALA A 108 -14.72 3.44 8.03
C ALA A 108 -15.45 2.15 8.44
N LYS A 109 -16.61 1.89 7.84
CA LYS A 109 -17.38 0.68 8.12
C LYS A 109 -16.63 -0.58 7.69
N ARG A 110 -16.04 -0.58 6.51
CA ARG A 110 -15.25 -1.71 6.02
C ARG A 110 -14.03 -1.97 6.90
N ALA A 111 -13.28 -0.92 7.25
CA ALA A 111 -12.10 -1.03 8.09
C ALA A 111 -12.45 -1.53 9.49
N PHE A 112 -13.53 -1.01 10.08
CA PHE A 112 -14.00 -1.40 11.41
C PHE A 112 -14.39 -2.89 11.46
N ASN A 113 -14.99 -3.41 10.39
CA ASN A 113 -15.48 -4.79 10.32
C ASN A 113 -14.43 -5.79 9.78
N ASP A 114 -13.24 -5.33 9.38
CA ASP A 114 -12.21 -6.19 8.82
C ASP A 114 -11.49 -6.97 9.91
N PRO A 115 -11.58 -8.31 9.96
CA PRO A 115 -10.90 -9.12 10.97
C PRO A 115 -9.38 -8.97 10.96
N LYS A 116 -8.78 -8.76 9.80
CA LYS A 116 -7.33 -8.57 9.67
C LYS A 116 -6.88 -7.28 10.33
N ARG A 117 -7.66 -6.22 10.21
CA ARG A 117 -7.36 -4.95 10.84
C ARG A 117 -7.58 -4.97 12.34
N LYS A 118 -8.59 -5.72 12.81
CA LYS A 118 -8.84 -5.90 14.25
C LYS A 118 -7.70 -6.56 14.98
N ALA A 119 -6.89 -7.34 14.30
CA ALA A 119 -5.73 -8.00 14.89
C ALA A 119 -4.58 -7.02 15.18
N THR A 120 -4.48 -5.92 14.42
CA THR A 120 -3.38 -4.95 14.51
C THR A 120 -3.83 -3.56 14.98
N GLU A 121 -5.07 -3.19 14.71
CA GLU A 121 -5.66 -1.92 15.15
C GLU A 121 -7.11 -2.17 15.53
N SER A 122 -7.51 -1.71 16.70
CA SER A 122 -8.84 -1.93 17.23
C SER A 122 -9.45 -0.63 17.74
N PHE A 123 -10.67 -0.36 17.34
CA PHE A 123 -11.45 0.81 17.76
C PHE A 123 -12.77 0.34 18.36
N ASN A 124 -13.27 1.10 19.34
CA ASN A 124 -14.51 0.75 20.02
C ASN A 124 -15.74 1.10 19.17
N THR A 125 -15.64 2.11 18.31
CA THR A 125 -16.76 2.56 17.49
C THR A 125 -16.30 2.84 16.04
N ILE A 126 -17.27 2.82 15.11
CA ILE A 126 -17.03 3.19 13.72
C ILE A 126 -16.59 4.66 13.62
N GLU A 127 -17.11 5.54 14.47
CA GLU A 127 -16.73 6.95 14.49
C GLU A 127 -15.25 7.14 14.84
N GLU A 128 -14.75 6.40 15.82
CA GLU A 128 -13.31 6.41 16.17
C GLU A 128 -12.47 5.94 14.99
N GLN A 129 -12.89 4.87 14.31
CA GLN A 129 -12.22 4.37 13.11
C GLN A 129 -12.23 5.43 12.01
N LYS A 130 -13.36 6.12 11.82
CA LYS A 130 -13.49 7.20 10.83
C LYS A 130 -12.51 8.34 11.13
N GLN A 131 -12.40 8.76 12.38
CA GLN A 131 -11.48 9.82 12.78
C GLN A 131 -10.02 9.43 12.54
N ASP A 132 -9.67 8.19 12.78
CA ASP A 132 -8.33 7.68 12.49
C ASP A 132 -8.02 7.73 10.99
N ILE A 133 -8.97 7.35 10.15
CA ILE A 133 -8.82 7.41 8.69
C ILE A 133 -8.62 8.85 8.22
N ILE A 134 -9.41 9.79 8.74
CA ILE A 134 -9.29 11.22 8.42
C ILE A 134 -7.90 11.72 8.81
N LYS A 135 -7.43 11.35 9.99
CA LYS A 135 -6.11 11.73 10.48
C LYS A 135 -5.00 11.22 9.56
N ARG A 136 -5.06 9.96 9.16
CA ARG A 136 -4.09 9.37 8.23
C ARG A 136 -4.13 10.05 6.87
N TYR A 137 -5.31 10.35 6.36
CA TYR A 137 -5.49 11.04 5.09
C TYR A 137 -4.83 12.41 5.09
N ASN A 138 -4.96 13.14 6.19
CA ASN A 138 -4.36 14.47 6.33
C ASN A 138 -2.83 14.43 6.49
N LEU A 139 -2.26 13.30 6.94
CA LEU A 139 -0.82 13.11 7.07
C LEU A 139 -0.15 12.70 5.75
N GLU A 140 -0.94 12.24 4.81
CA GLU A 140 -0.47 11.79 3.50
C GLU A 140 -0.61 12.90 2.44
#